data_611dc165b5a5015d4c727b7e8637749b
#
_entry.id   611dc165b5a5015d4c727b7e8637749b
#
_cell.length_a   1.000
_cell.length_b   1.000
_cell.length_c   1.000
_cell.angle_alpha   90.00
_cell.angle_beta   90.00
_cell.angle_gamma   90.00
#
_symmetry.space_group_name_H-M   'P 1'
#
loop_
_entity.id
_entity.type
_entity.pdbx_description
1 polymer ?
#
loop_
_entity_poly.entity_id
_entity_poly.type
_entity_poly.pdbx_seq_one_letter_code
_entity_poly.pdbx_strand_id
1 'polypeptide(L)'
;EANKKIADAEKEIKDAEKKLEDLKVKIYVLDLETNEGYVSYKSDSNSVATIGKVFPIIFFLVAALVSLTAMTRMVEEDRGIIGTYKSLGYSRPKIALKYLTYSTSATLLGIVLGAVIGSYTLPWVISEAYKILYHTMPTVIMKVNMKYTLIAGIAAFASTTIATMFACYRMLRATPAKLMRPKSPKEGKKILLERIPFIWKHLNFTQKITARNVFRYKKRLFMTLIGIAGCTALIFMGFGLRNSIATIVSKQYGQIRRYDFEITLKNELTEEGKQELNKYIENNGHNSKYTYLRQQTNDVTANGEEQNVYIIGVENQDELMDFVTMQDRKTKEKVKIQNDGVVITEKLSKLLNAHIGDEITIKIDDEKSKNVKVSGIIENYVYHYIYMDKAMYEDVFDEEMIDNHIYLDIDEALDKQTEEEISKYLLKNENIAQVLRLSSISESFSDMIKSLDTVVIVLITCAGMLAFVVLYNLNSINIEERKRELATIKLLGFYNNELSNYVFRENVILTIIGGLLGLVLGLYLLTFIISTAEMDIVMFGRERAFSSYFFAFTLTLVFAFLINLIMNKELRKINMIESLKSVE
;
A
#
# COMPACT_ATOMS: atom_id res chain seq x y z
N GLU A 1 -8.67 80.32 -15.08
CA GLU A 1 -9.59 79.22 -15.50
C GLU A 1 -8.90 78.21 -16.40
N ALA A 2 -8.14 78.64 -17.43
CA ALA A 2 -7.45 77.78 -18.39
C ALA A 2 -6.39 76.86 -17.70
N ASN A 3 -5.55 77.42 -16.80
CA ASN A 3 -4.51 76.70 -16.10
C ASN A 3 -5.07 75.61 -15.10
N LYS A 4 -6.25 75.86 -14.55
CA LYS A 4 -6.92 74.84 -13.70
C LYS A 4 -7.47 73.66 -14.53
N LYS A 5 -8.04 73.95 -15.70
CA LYS A 5 -8.52 72.91 -16.63
C LYS A 5 -7.37 72.07 -17.18
N ILE A 6 -6.19 72.64 -17.40
CA ILE A 6 -5.00 71.91 -17.84
C ILE A 6 -4.51 70.99 -16.72
N ALA A 7 -4.40 71.47 -15.48
CA ALA A 7 -3.98 70.65 -14.34
C ALA A 7 -4.96 69.52 -14.02
N ASP A 8 -6.26 69.75 -14.17
CA ASP A 8 -7.28 68.70 -13.99
C ASP A 8 -7.19 67.62 -15.09
N ALA A 9 -6.95 68.03 -16.37
CA ALA A 9 -6.74 67.12 -17.47
C ALA A 9 -5.44 66.30 -17.38
N GLU A 10 -4.35 66.93 -16.92
CA GLU A 10 -3.08 66.24 -16.67
C GLU A 10 -3.21 65.20 -15.53
N LYS A 11 -4.02 65.47 -14.52
CA LYS A 11 -4.32 64.52 -13.47
C LYS A 11 -5.17 63.36 -13.98
N GLU A 12 -6.20 63.61 -14.80
CA GLU A 12 -7.01 62.54 -15.41
C GLU A 12 -6.18 61.66 -16.34
N ILE A 13 -5.24 62.23 -17.09
CA ILE A 13 -4.34 61.45 -17.97
C ILE A 13 -3.41 60.58 -17.10
N LYS A 14 -2.84 61.11 -16.05
CA LYS A 14 -1.97 60.38 -15.15
C LYS A 14 -2.69 59.25 -14.41
N ASP A 15 -3.93 59.45 -14.00
CA ASP A 15 -4.78 58.43 -13.39
C ASP A 15 -5.23 57.38 -14.43
N ALA A 16 -5.42 57.75 -15.68
CA ALA A 16 -5.70 56.85 -16.79
C ALA A 16 -4.47 55.99 -17.19
N GLU A 17 -3.29 56.61 -17.24
CA GLU A 17 -2.01 55.94 -17.46
C GLU A 17 -1.73 54.91 -16.38
N LYS A 18 -1.94 55.27 -15.11
CA LYS A 18 -1.80 54.37 -13.97
C LYS A 18 -2.79 53.20 -14.04
N LYS A 19 -4.05 53.47 -14.40
CA LYS A 19 -5.03 52.41 -14.65
C LYS A 19 -4.66 51.50 -15.83
N LEU A 20 -3.97 52.02 -16.84
CA LEU A 20 -3.49 51.24 -17.98
C LEU A 20 -2.27 50.39 -17.61
N GLU A 21 -1.40 50.90 -16.75
CA GLU A 21 -0.25 50.16 -16.20
C GLU A 21 -0.70 49.04 -15.24
N ASP A 22 -1.75 49.32 -14.45
CA ASP A 22 -2.38 48.32 -13.59
C ASP A 22 -3.16 47.24 -14.38
N LEU A 23 -3.52 47.49 -15.64
CA LEU A 23 -4.09 46.51 -16.56
C LEU A 23 -3.00 45.59 -17.17
N LYS A 24 -2.26 44.88 -16.32
CA LYS A 24 -1.41 43.78 -16.76
C LYS A 24 -2.30 42.66 -17.24
N VAL A 25 -2.49 42.55 -18.56
CA VAL A 25 -3.15 41.39 -19.17
C VAL A 25 -2.25 40.18 -18.94
N LYS A 26 -2.55 39.41 -17.88
CA LYS A 26 -1.91 38.10 -17.68
C LYS A 26 -2.52 37.12 -18.67
N ILE A 27 -1.75 36.71 -19.67
CA ILE A 27 -2.14 35.65 -20.59
C ILE A 27 -1.78 34.32 -19.89
N TYR A 28 -2.78 33.58 -19.48
CA TYR A 28 -2.59 32.22 -18.96
C TYR A 28 -2.65 31.24 -20.12
N VAL A 29 -1.57 30.58 -20.42
CA VAL A 29 -1.56 29.44 -21.33
C VAL A 29 -1.86 28.21 -20.49
N LEU A 30 -3.12 27.76 -20.55
CA LEU A 30 -3.56 26.58 -19.82
C LEU A 30 -3.33 25.36 -20.70
N ASP A 31 -2.53 24.42 -20.23
CA ASP A 31 -2.36 23.11 -20.85
C ASP A 31 -3.08 22.02 -20.01
N LEU A 32 -2.92 20.75 -20.41
CA LEU A 32 -3.52 19.64 -19.68
C LEU A 32 -2.91 19.46 -18.27
N GLU A 33 -1.69 19.92 -18.04
CA GLU A 33 -1.01 19.79 -16.76
C GLU A 33 -1.43 20.87 -15.75
N THR A 34 -2.07 21.94 -16.23
CA THR A 34 -2.73 22.94 -15.36
C THR A 34 -4.17 22.54 -14.96
N ASN A 35 -4.72 21.47 -15.55
CA ASN A 35 -6.03 20.95 -15.19
C ASN A 35 -5.90 19.99 -14.00
N GLU A 36 -6.34 20.42 -12.80
CA GLU A 36 -6.26 19.63 -11.56
C GLU A 36 -6.91 18.24 -11.69
N GLY A 37 -8.03 18.12 -12.39
CA GLY A 37 -8.70 16.83 -12.62
C GLY A 37 -7.86 15.87 -13.45
N TYR A 38 -7.16 16.38 -14.46
CA TYR A 38 -6.25 15.56 -15.28
C TYR A 38 -5.00 15.15 -14.52
N VAL A 39 -4.40 16.08 -13.77
CA VAL A 39 -3.20 15.81 -12.95
C VAL A 39 -3.50 14.77 -11.87
N SER A 40 -4.62 14.92 -11.16
CA SER A 40 -5.08 13.94 -10.17
C SER A 40 -5.29 12.56 -10.79
N TYR A 41 -5.99 12.48 -11.92
CA TYR A 41 -6.20 11.21 -12.64
C TYR A 41 -4.88 10.56 -13.09
N LYS A 42 -3.93 11.36 -13.60
CA LYS A 42 -2.60 10.91 -14.03
C LYS A 42 -1.80 10.37 -12.84
N SER A 43 -1.84 11.05 -11.70
CA SER A 43 -1.19 10.64 -10.46
C SER A 43 -1.77 9.33 -9.92
N ASP A 44 -3.10 9.21 -9.85
CA ASP A 44 -3.78 7.99 -9.43
C ASP A 44 -3.45 6.81 -10.34
N SER A 45 -3.48 7.03 -11.65
CA SER A 45 -3.11 6.01 -12.64
C SER A 45 -1.67 5.52 -12.45
N ASN A 46 -0.73 6.43 -12.15
CA ASN A 46 0.66 6.10 -11.88
C ASN A 46 0.82 5.29 -10.58
N SER A 47 0.07 5.63 -9.54
CA SER A 47 0.06 4.92 -8.26
C SER A 47 -0.45 3.48 -8.43
N VAL A 48 -1.55 3.28 -9.14
CA VAL A 48 -2.06 1.94 -9.50
C VAL A 48 -1.04 1.18 -10.35
N ALA A 49 -0.40 1.83 -11.32
CA ALA A 49 0.63 1.20 -12.16
C ALA A 49 1.85 0.77 -11.32
N THR A 50 2.24 1.53 -10.31
CA THR A 50 3.35 1.19 -9.42
C THR A 50 3.03 -0.02 -8.55
N ILE A 51 1.83 -0.07 -7.95
CA ILE A 51 1.32 -1.24 -7.24
C ILE A 51 1.34 -2.45 -8.19
N GLY A 52 0.83 -2.27 -9.42
CA GLY A 52 0.80 -3.30 -10.46
C GLY A 52 2.17 -3.84 -10.90
N LYS A 53 3.27 -3.13 -10.64
CA LYS A 53 4.64 -3.62 -10.92
C LYS A 53 5.19 -4.51 -9.79
N VAL A 54 4.86 -4.21 -8.54
CA VAL A 54 5.44 -4.89 -7.36
C VAL A 54 4.74 -6.23 -7.06
N PHE A 55 3.43 -6.27 -7.08
CA PHE A 55 2.66 -7.48 -6.77
C PHE A 55 3.00 -8.70 -7.64
N PRO A 56 3.11 -8.57 -8.98
CA PRO A 56 3.44 -9.71 -9.83
C PRO A 56 4.76 -10.38 -9.50
N ILE A 57 5.76 -9.63 -9.06
CA ILE A 57 7.07 -10.19 -8.69
C ILE A 57 6.91 -11.24 -7.59
N ILE A 58 6.13 -10.93 -6.57
CA ILE A 58 5.91 -11.84 -5.44
C ILE A 58 5.05 -13.04 -5.88
N PHE A 59 4.00 -12.80 -6.68
CA PHE A 59 3.18 -13.89 -7.23
C PHE A 59 4.00 -14.85 -8.08
N PHE A 60 4.88 -14.37 -8.95
CA PHE A 60 5.77 -15.22 -9.77
C PHE A 60 6.79 -15.97 -8.93
N LEU A 61 7.33 -15.36 -7.87
CA LEU A 61 8.21 -16.04 -6.92
C LEU A 61 7.52 -17.22 -6.23
N VAL A 62 6.30 -17.00 -5.76
CA VAL A 62 5.49 -18.05 -5.12
C VAL A 62 5.10 -19.12 -6.15
N ALA A 63 4.68 -18.73 -7.35
CA ALA A 63 4.36 -19.66 -8.43
C ALA A 63 5.56 -20.53 -8.84
N ALA A 64 6.76 -19.94 -8.92
CA ALA A 64 8.00 -20.68 -9.18
C ALA A 64 8.31 -21.69 -8.08
N LEU A 65 8.09 -21.32 -6.80
CA LEU A 65 8.27 -22.22 -5.67
C LEU A 65 7.29 -23.40 -5.71
N VAL A 66 6.01 -23.12 -6.01
CA VAL A 66 4.98 -24.17 -6.16
C VAL A 66 5.30 -25.10 -7.32
N SER A 67 5.67 -24.53 -8.48
CA SER A 67 6.06 -25.31 -9.66
C SER A 67 7.28 -26.17 -9.39
N LEU A 68 8.33 -25.61 -8.76
CA LEU A 68 9.53 -26.36 -8.37
C LEU A 68 9.18 -27.53 -7.45
N THR A 69 8.28 -27.31 -6.51
CA THR A 69 7.86 -28.34 -5.55
C THR A 69 7.09 -29.44 -6.24
N ALA A 70 6.07 -29.10 -7.05
CA ALA A 70 5.23 -30.04 -7.77
C ALA A 70 6.05 -30.88 -8.78
N MET A 71 6.93 -30.21 -9.56
CA MET A 71 7.76 -30.89 -10.56
C MET A 71 8.86 -31.74 -9.92
N THR A 72 9.45 -31.30 -8.80
CA THR A 72 10.40 -32.15 -8.07
C THR A 72 9.74 -33.43 -7.59
N ARG A 73 8.50 -33.34 -7.10
CA ARG A 73 7.71 -34.50 -6.68
C ARG A 73 7.44 -35.43 -7.86
N MET A 74 6.86 -34.93 -8.95
CA MET A 74 6.52 -35.73 -10.14
C MET A 74 7.74 -36.49 -10.69
N VAL A 75 8.89 -35.79 -10.75
CA VAL A 75 10.16 -36.40 -11.20
C VAL A 75 10.69 -37.44 -10.18
N GLU A 76 10.45 -37.23 -8.88
CA GLU A 76 10.84 -38.20 -7.84
C GLU A 76 9.94 -39.43 -7.80
N GLU A 77 8.64 -39.30 -8.08
CA GLU A 77 7.69 -40.42 -8.22
C GLU A 77 8.04 -41.30 -9.42
N ASP A 78 8.34 -40.71 -10.56
CA ASP A 78 8.74 -41.39 -11.80
C ASP A 78 10.19 -41.93 -11.78
N ARG A 79 10.87 -41.89 -10.64
CA ARG A 79 12.29 -42.24 -10.53
C ARG A 79 12.66 -43.59 -11.12
N GLY A 80 11.85 -44.66 -10.87
CA GLY A 80 12.04 -46.00 -11.42
C GLY A 80 11.92 -45.99 -12.93
N ILE A 81 10.87 -45.35 -13.45
CA ILE A 81 10.60 -45.21 -14.89
C ILE A 81 11.75 -44.45 -15.59
N ILE A 82 12.25 -43.36 -14.96
CA ILE A 82 13.42 -42.61 -15.45
C ILE A 82 14.66 -43.50 -15.50
N GLY A 83 14.85 -44.35 -14.47
CA GLY A 83 15.93 -45.35 -14.43
C GLY A 83 15.86 -46.33 -15.60
N THR A 84 14.67 -46.88 -15.89
CA THR A 84 14.40 -47.74 -17.00
C THR A 84 14.68 -47.08 -18.35
N TYR A 85 14.17 -45.87 -18.59
CA TYR A 85 14.46 -45.14 -19.85
C TYR A 85 15.96 -44.91 -20.04
N LYS A 86 16.67 -44.56 -18.97
CA LYS A 86 18.13 -44.38 -19.05
C LYS A 86 18.88 -45.68 -19.32
N SER A 87 18.42 -46.83 -18.79
CA SER A 87 18.97 -48.15 -19.06
C SER A 87 18.75 -48.57 -20.51
N LEU A 88 17.62 -48.16 -21.10
CA LEU A 88 17.28 -48.38 -22.52
C LEU A 88 18.01 -47.39 -23.46
N GLY A 89 18.89 -46.52 -22.96
CA GLY A 89 19.71 -45.62 -23.77
C GLY A 89 19.04 -44.30 -24.13
N TYR A 90 17.90 -43.94 -23.56
CA TYR A 90 17.29 -42.63 -23.83
C TYR A 90 18.17 -41.48 -23.29
N SER A 91 18.38 -40.48 -24.11
CA SER A 91 19.14 -39.30 -23.73
C SER A 91 18.43 -38.46 -22.68
N ARG A 92 19.22 -37.77 -21.82
CA ARG A 92 18.67 -36.91 -20.74
C ARG A 92 17.66 -35.86 -21.24
N PRO A 93 17.89 -35.16 -22.39
CA PRO A 93 16.93 -34.21 -22.93
C PRO A 93 15.59 -34.86 -23.33
N LYS A 94 15.62 -36.07 -23.94
CA LYS A 94 14.39 -36.78 -24.33
C LYS A 94 13.54 -37.13 -23.11
N ILE A 95 14.16 -37.55 -22.01
CA ILE A 95 13.44 -37.85 -20.76
C ILE A 95 12.91 -36.57 -20.11
N ALA A 96 13.71 -35.48 -20.11
CA ALA A 96 13.27 -34.19 -19.59
C ALA A 96 12.08 -33.61 -20.37
N LEU A 97 12.00 -33.86 -21.67
CA LEU A 97 10.95 -33.36 -22.55
C LEU A 97 9.55 -33.71 -22.05
N LYS A 98 9.34 -34.94 -21.51
CA LYS A 98 8.06 -35.35 -20.90
C LYS A 98 7.58 -34.34 -19.83
N TYR A 99 8.47 -33.97 -18.91
CA TYR A 99 8.16 -33.07 -17.79
C TYR A 99 8.04 -31.63 -18.25
N LEU A 100 8.88 -31.23 -19.19
CA LEU A 100 8.80 -29.91 -19.81
C LEU A 100 7.49 -29.74 -20.58
N THR A 101 7.07 -30.71 -21.38
CA THR A 101 5.79 -30.66 -22.10
C THR A 101 4.62 -30.53 -21.14
N TYR A 102 4.62 -31.29 -20.04
CA TYR A 102 3.58 -31.19 -19.01
C TYR A 102 3.55 -29.80 -18.38
N SER A 103 4.70 -29.31 -17.91
CA SER A 103 4.81 -28.01 -17.27
C SER A 103 4.47 -26.86 -18.23
N THR A 104 4.96 -26.90 -19.47
CA THR A 104 4.71 -25.84 -20.46
C THR A 104 3.25 -25.82 -20.91
N SER A 105 2.61 -26.97 -21.13
CA SER A 105 1.19 -27.02 -21.51
C SER A 105 0.30 -26.45 -20.40
N ALA A 106 0.54 -26.84 -19.15
CA ALA A 106 -0.18 -26.29 -18.00
C ALA A 106 0.03 -24.77 -17.85
N THR A 107 1.27 -24.31 -18.05
CA THR A 107 1.61 -22.89 -17.98
C THR A 107 0.95 -22.09 -19.10
N LEU A 108 0.96 -22.60 -20.34
CA LEU A 108 0.31 -21.93 -21.47
C LEU A 108 -1.19 -21.79 -21.26
N LEU A 109 -1.86 -22.84 -20.79
CA LEU A 109 -3.27 -22.76 -20.41
C LEU A 109 -3.51 -21.72 -19.31
N GLY A 110 -2.66 -21.71 -18.29
CA GLY A 110 -2.71 -20.73 -17.21
C GLY A 110 -2.49 -19.28 -17.71
N ILE A 111 -1.56 -19.06 -18.65
CA ILE A 111 -1.32 -17.74 -19.26
C ILE A 111 -2.56 -17.28 -20.04
N VAL A 112 -3.16 -18.15 -20.87
CA VAL A 112 -4.35 -17.80 -21.65
C VAL A 112 -5.52 -17.46 -20.73
N LEU A 113 -5.83 -18.32 -19.77
CA LEU A 113 -6.92 -18.08 -18.81
C LEU A 113 -6.66 -16.84 -17.95
N GLY A 114 -5.44 -16.68 -17.46
CA GLY A 114 -5.04 -15.51 -16.66
C GLY A 114 -5.08 -14.22 -17.47
N ALA A 115 -4.67 -14.24 -18.74
CA ALA A 115 -4.75 -13.09 -19.63
C ALA A 115 -6.21 -12.68 -19.90
N VAL A 116 -7.08 -13.64 -20.20
CA VAL A 116 -8.50 -13.37 -20.46
C VAL A 116 -9.18 -12.84 -19.19
N ILE A 117 -9.12 -13.60 -18.10
CA ILE A 117 -9.81 -13.21 -16.85
C ILE A 117 -9.22 -11.91 -16.29
N GLY A 118 -7.89 -11.82 -16.19
CA GLY A 118 -7.21 -10.66 -15.60
C GLY A 118 -7.41 -9.38 -16.40
N SER A 119 -7.37 -9.45 -17.74
CA SER A 119 -7.52 -8.26 -18.59
C SER A 119 -8.93 -7.67 -18.60
N TYR A 120 -9.94 -8.44 -18.23
CA TYR A 120 -11.32 -7.92 -18.17
C TYR A 120 -11.77 -7.64 -16.73
N THR A 121 -11.49 -8.56 -15.80
CA THR A 121 -12.01 -8.46 -14.43
C THR A 121 -11.34 -7.34 -13.63
N LEU A 122 -10.00 -7.27 -13.62
CA LEU A 122 -9.29 -6.26 -12.84
C LEU A 122 -9.53 -4.83 -13.33
N PRO A 123 -9.40 -4.53 -14.65
CA PRO A 123 -9.71 -3.18 -15.14
C PRO A 123 -11.16 -2.78 -14.92
N TRP A 124 -12.10 -3.73 -15.04
CA TRP A 124 -13.51 -3.44 -14.77
C TRP A 124 -13.74 -3.05 -13.30
N VAL A 125 -13.20 -3.82 -12.34
CA VAL A 125 -13.33 -3.52 -10.91
C VAL A 125 -12.69 -2.18 -10.57
N ILE A 126 -11.49 -1.91 -11.09
CA ILE A 126 -10.78 -0.65 -10.86
C ILE A 126 -11.56 0.52 -11.49
N SER A 127 -12.00 0.37 -12.73
CA SER A 127 -12.80 1.40 -13.43
C SER A 127 -14.08 1.74 -12.67
N GLU A 128 -14.79 0.74 -12.15
CA GLU A 128 -16.02 0.96 -11.38
C GLU A 128 -15.75 1.68 -10.05
N ALA A 129 -14.64 1.36 -9.38
CA ALA A 129 -14.20 2.06 -8.19
C ALA A 129 -13.86 3.54 -8.47
N TYR A 130 -13.19 3.84 -9.59
CA TYR A 130 -12.82 5.21 -9.96
C TYR A 130 -13.98 6.06 -10.50
N LYS A 131 -15.07 5.47 -10.99
CA LYS A 131 -16.29 6.21 -11.38
C LYS A 131 -16.91 6.97 -10.22
N ILE A 132 -16.73 6.50 -9.00
CA ILE A 132 -17.21 7.18 -7.78
C ILE A 132 -16.44 8.49 -7.58
N LEU A 133 -15.15 8.50 -7.93
CA LEU A 133 -14.26 9.65 -7.75
C LEU A 133 -14.40 10.68 -8.90
N TYR A 134 -14.50 10.19 -10.13
CA TYR A 134 -14.55 11.02 -11.34
C TYR A 134 -15.92 10.94 -11.98
N HIS A 135 -16.86 11.80 -11.56
CA HIS A 135 -18.24 11.81 -12.04
C HIS A 135 -18.41 12.03 -13.56
N THR A 136 -17.44 12.70 -14.18
CA THR A 136 -17.43 12.99 -15.64
C THR A 136 -16.54 12.02 -16.42
N MET A 137 -16.16 10.89 -15.83
CA MET A 137 -15.26 9.94 -16.47
C MET A 137 -15.94 9.30 -17.69
N PRO A 138 -15.35 9.40 -18.90
CA PRO A 138 -15.88 8.71 -20.07
C PRO A 138 -15.79 7.20 -19.87
N THR A 139 -16.59 6.44 -20.63
CA THR A 139 -16.55 4.97 -20.60
C THR A 139 -15.14 4.47 -20.88
N VAL A 140 -14.56 3.78 -19.91
CA VAL A 140 -13.21 3.22 -20.04
C VAL A 140 -13.23 2.08 -21.04
N ILE A 141 -12.48 2.25 -22.13
CA ILE A 141 -12.35 1.20 -23.16
C ILE A 141 -11.37 0.14 -22.64
N MET A 142 -11.90 -1.01 -22.24
CA MET A 142 -11.10 -2.14 -21.77
C MET A 142 -10.42 -2.81 -22.96
N LYS A 143 -9.15 -2.45 -23.20
CA LYS A 143 -8.32 -3.11 -24.20
C LYS A 143 -7.27 -3.97 -23.53
N VAL A 144 -7.13 -5.21 -24.01
CA VAL A 144 -6.02 -6.08 -23.60
C VAL A 144 -4.70 -5.43 -24.04
N ASN A 145 -3.87 -5.05 -23.09
CA ASN A 145 -2.55 -4.52 -23.40
C ASN A 145 -1.59 -5.65 -23.70
N MET A 146 -1.38 -5.97 -24.98
CA MET A 146 -0.56 -7.10 -25.43
C MET A 146 0.88 -7.03 -24.93
N LYS A 147 1.44 -5.84 -24.75
CA LYS A 147 2.82 -5.67 -24.23
C LYS A 147 2.94 -6.22 -22.80
N TYR A 148 2.07 -5.81 -21.89
CA TYR A 148 2.11 -6.27 -20.50
C TYR A 148 1.66 -7.73 -20.37
N THR A 149 0.68 -8.16 -21.16
CA THR A 149 0.24 -9.57 -21.22
C THR A 149 1.39 -10.47 -21.66
N LEU A 150 2.16 -10.05 -22.68
CA LEU A 150 3.30 -10.82 -23.16
C LEU A 150 4.43 -10.86 -22.10
N ILE A 151 4.75 -9.73 -21.47
CA ILE A 151 5.77 -9.67 -20.40
C ILE A 151 5.39 -10.61 -19.25
N ALA A 152 4.14 -10.54 -18.78
CA ALA A 152 3.64 -11.41 -17.72
C ALA A 152 3.65 -12.89 -18.14
N GLY A 153 3.24 -13.18 -19.38
CA GLY A 153 3.28 -14.53 -19.95
C GLY A 153 4.69 -15.10 -20.03
N ILE A 154 5.66 -14.31 -20.50
CA ILE A 154 7.07 -14.71 -20.54
C ILE A 154 7.61 -14.94 -19.13
N ALA A 155 7.29 -14.07 -18.17
CA ALA A 155 7.73 -14.23 -16.79
C ALA A 155 7.15 -15.50 -16.15
N ALA A 156 5.86 -15.79 -16.37
CA ALA A 156 5.21 -17.02 -15.90
C ALA A 156 5.85 -18.25 -16.55
N PHE A 157 6.05 -18.22 -17.87
CA PHE A 157 6.66 -19.31 -18.61
C PHE A 157 8.11 -19.56 -18.17
N ALA A 158 8.91 -18.51 -18.04
CA ALA A 158 10.28 -18.62 -17.58
C ALA A 158 10.37 -19.18 -16.15
N SER A 159 9.56 -18.68 -15.21
CA SER A 159 9.58 -19.11 -13.82
C SER A 159 9.26 -20.60 -13.68
N THR A 160 8.22 -21.11 -14.36
CA THR A 160 7.81 -22.51 -14.30
C THR A 160 8.77 -23.43 -15.07
N THR A 161 9.26 -22.99 -16.25
CA THR A 161 10.20 -23.79 -17.07
C THR A 161 11.55 -23.92 -16.35
N ILE A 162 12.10 -22.84 -15.79
CA ILE A 162 13.35 -22.86 -15.02
C ILE A 162 13.21 -23.80 -13.81
N ALA A 163 12.10 -23.69 -13.07
CA ALA A 163 11.80 -24.57 -11.93
C ALA A 163 11.77 -26.04 -12.36
N THR A 164 11.12 -26.36 -13.47
CA THR A 164 11.02 -27.72 -14.02
C THR A 164 12.39 -28.24 -14.48
N MET A 165 13.17 -27.42 -15.20
CA MET A 165 14.52 -27.79 -15.61
C MET A 165 15.42 -28.09 -14.41
N PHE A 166 15.34 -27.29 -13.36
CA PHE A 166 16.11 -27.52 -12.13
C PHE A 166 15.71 -28.81 -11.42
N ALA A 167 14.40 -29.11 -11.35
CA ALA A 167 13.90 -30.37 -10.81
C ALA A 167 14.40 -31.58 -11.60
N CYS A 168 14.31 -31.54 -12.94
CA CYS A 168 14.78 -32.59 -13.84
C CYS A 168 16.29 -32.78 -13.79
N TYR A 169 17.07 -31.69 -13.86
CA TYR A 169 18.53 -31.74 -13.89
C TYR A 169 19.11 -32.56 -12.74
N ARG A 170 18.61 -32.33 -11.52
CA ARG A 170 19.08 -33.04 -10.32
C ARG A 170 18.84 -34.55 -10.40
N MET A 171 17.70 -34.99 -10.93
CA MET A 171 17.34 -36.40 -11.03
C MET A 171 18.03 -37.09 -12.21
N LEU A 172 18.08 -36.42 -13.35
CA LEU A 172 18.69 -36.96 -14.57
C LEU A 172 20.23 -37.05 -14.51
N ARG A 173 20.86 -36.43 -13.52
CA ARG A 173 22.31 -36.60 -13.26
C ARG A 173 22.65 -37.93 -12.55
N ALA A 174 21.67 -38.56 -11.88
CA ALA A 174 21.86 -39.83 -11.18
C ALA A 174 22.04 -41.01 -12.17
N THR A 175 22.81 -42.02 -11.77
CA THR A 175 22.99 -43.26 -12.58
C THR A 175 21.70 -44.09 -12.61
N PRO A 176 21.45 -44.92 -13.67
CA PRO A 176 20.28 -45.80 -13.75
C PRO A 176 20.14 -46.71 -12.53
N ALA A 177 21.21 -47.38 -12.16
CA ALA A 177 21.23 -48.28 -10.99
C ALA A 177 20.83 -47.61 -9.68
N LYS A 178 21.22 -46.32 -9.50
CA LYS A 178 20.83 -45.55 -8.34
C LYS A 178 19.36 -45.10 -8.38
N LEU A 179 18.81 -44.92 -9.57
CA LEU A 179 17.41 -44.55 -9.75
C LEU A 179 16.45 -45.73 -9.53
N MET A 180 16.84 -46.91 -9.93
CA MET A 180 16.02 -48.14 -9.80
C MET A 180 16.04 -48.71 -8.37
N ARG A 181 17.05 -48.40 -7.56
CA ARG A 181 17.09 -48.84 -6.15
C ARG A 181 16.14 -48.01 -5.28
N PRO A 182 15.37 -48.64 -4.38
CA PRO A 182 14.59 -47.93 -3.39
C PRO A 182 15.46 -46.93 -2.60
N LYS A 183 14.92 -45.79 -2.28
CA LYS A 183 15.62 -44.84 -1.39
C LYS A 183 15.72 -45.42 0.01
N SER A 184 16.95 -45.60 0.51
CA SER A 184 17.14 -45.95 1.93
C SER A 184 16.54 -44.89 2.83
N PRO A 185 15.89 -45.27 3.93
CA PRO A 185 15.40 -44.31 4.92
C PRO A 185 16.53 -43.39 5.39
N LYS A 186 16.25 -42.11 5.51
CA LYS A 186 17.23 -41.18 6.06
C LYS A 186 17.46 -41.47 7.53
N GLU A 187 18.71 -41.64 7.92
CA GLU A 187 19.10 -41.81 9.31
C GLU A 187 18.64 -40.60 10.15
N GLY A 188 18.13 -40.88 11.34
CA GLY A 188 17.72 -39.87 12.30
C GLY A 188 18.93 -39.17 12.91
N LYS A 189 19.21 -37.90 12.51
CA LYS A 189 20.23 -37.08 13.15
C LYS A 189 19.63 -36.27 14.29
N LYS A 190 20.41 -36.00 15.34
CA LYS A 190 20.00 -35.09 16.44
C LYS A 190 19.58 -33.72 15.85
N ILE A 191 18.43 -33.23 16.25
CA ILE A 191 17.91 -31.94 15.82
C ILE A 191 18.38 -30.81 16.76
N LEU A 192 18.34 -29.57 16.27
CA LEU A 192 18.76 -28.39 17.06
C LEU A 192 17.95 -28.25 18.36
N LEU A 193 16.65 -28.60 18.34
CA LEU A 193 15.80 -28.56 19.54
C LEU A 193 16.24 -29.53 20.63
N GLU A 194 16.87 -30.66 20.28
CA GLU A 194 17.43 -31.61 21.25
C GLU A 194 18.65 -31.05 22.00
N ARG A 195 19.29 -30.02 21.45
CA ARG A 195 20.44 -29.36 22.09
C ARG A 195 20.01 -28.34 23.14
N ILE A 196 18.72 -28.04 23.23
CA ILE A 196 18.13 -27.12 24.21
C ILE A 196 17.38 -27.96 25.24
N PRO A 197 18.07 -28.40 26.36
CA PRO A 197 17.48 -29.37 27.29
C PRO A 197 16.24 -28.82 28.00
N PHE A 198 16.18 -27.52 28.23
CA PHE A 198 15.05 -26.86 28.87
C PHE A 198 13.74 -27.05 28.09
N ILE A 199 13.75 -26.86 26.77
CA ILE A 199 12.55 -27.04 25.92
C ILE A 199 12.29 -28.54 25.72
N TRP A 200 13.34 -29.33 25.42
CA TRP A 200 13.21 -30.74 25.10
C TRP A 200 12.64 -31.60 26.23
N LYS A 201 12.97 -31.30 27.50
CA LYS A 201 12.46 -32.05 28.66
C LYS A 201 10.96 -31.86 28.87
N HIS A 202 10.41 -30.67 28.56
CA HIS A 202 8.99 -30.34 28.74
C HIS A 202 8.09 -30.85 27.63
N LEU A 203 8.64 -31.30 26.49
CA LEU A 203 7.88 -31.85 25.39
C LEU A 203 7.40 -33.26 25.65
N ASN A 204 6.11 -33.55 25.36
CA ASN A 204 5.55 -34.88 25.39
C ASN A 204 6.13 -35.73 24.24
N PHE A 205 6.01 -37.08 24.34
CA PHE A 205 6.52 -38.02 23.35
C PHE A 205 6.06 -37.68 21.92
N THR A 206 4.77 -37.40 21.73
CA THR A 206 4.20 -37.04 20.42
C THR A 206 4.77 -35.72 19.85
N GLN A 207 5.00 -34.75 20.71
CA GLN A 207 5.61 -33.46 20.31
C GLN A 207 7.08 -33.66 19.92
N LYS A 208 7.83 -34.52 20.63
CA LYS A 208 9.21 -34.88 20.28
C LYS A 208 9.29 -35.55 18.90
N ILE A 209 8.37 -36.48 18.60
CA ILE A 209 8.29 -37.12 17.29
C ILE A 209 7.96 -36.09 16.21
N THR A 210 6.96 -35.23 16.41
CA THR A 210 6.59 -34.19 15.46
C THR A 210 7.76 -33.26 15.16
N ALA A 211 8.46 -32.79 16.19
CA ALA A 211 9.66 -31.96 16.04
C ALA A 211 10.75 -32.66 15.22
N ARG A 212 11.05 -33.95 15.54
CA ARG A 212 12.01 -34.73 14.77
C ARG A 212 11.60 -34.88 13.30
N ASN A 213 10.35 -35.09 13.01
CA ASN A 213 9.83 -35.24 11.64
C ASN A 213 9.93 -33.93 10.85
N VAL A 214 9.54 -32.81 11.46
CA VAL A 214 9.66 -31.47 10.84
C VAL A 214 11.10 -31.19 10.43
N PHE A 215 12.06 -31.40 11.31
CA PHE A 215 13.48 -31.10 11.06
C PHE A 215 14.22 -32.17 10.26
N ARG A 216 13.67 -33.39 10.14
CA ARG A 216 14.24 -34.48 9.33
C ARG A 216 14.26 -34.15 7.84
N TYR A 217 13.24 -33.45 7.36
CA TYR A 217 13.07 -33.09 5.94
C TYR A 217 13.28 -31.58 5.74
N LYS A 218 14.48 -31.08 6.02
CA LYS A 218 14.82 -29.64 5.99
C LYS A 218 14.37 -28.92 4.70
N LYS A 219 14.55 -29.56 3.53
CA LYS A 219 14.15 -28.97 2.24
C LYS A 219 12.65 -28.67 2.24
N ARG A 220 11.83 -29.62 2.67
CA ARG A 220 10.38 -29.48 2.79
C ARG A 220 10.00 -28.39 3.79
N LEU A 221 10.66 -28.43 4.96
CA LEU A 221 10.47 -27.40 6.01
C LEU A 221 10.64 -25.98 5.43
N PHE A 222 11.77 -25.71 4.79
CA PHE A 222 12.02 -24.39 4.21
C PHE A 222 11.04 -24.03 3.11
N MET A 223 10.69 -24.95 2.21
CA MET A 223 9.72 -24.71 1.14
C MET A 223 8.34 -24.39 1.70
N THR A 224 7.90 -25.11 2.73
CA THR A 224 6.61 -24.87 3.39
C THR A 224 6.61 -23.53 4.13
N LEU A 225 7.66 -23.23 4.89
CA LEU A 225 7.78 -21.95 5.61
C LEU A 225 7.81 -20.76 4.66
N ILE A 226 8.59 -20.82 3.58
CA ILE A 226 8.67 -19.72 2.59
C ILE A 226 7.33 -19.55 1.87
N GLY A 227 6.66 -20.65 1.50
CA GLY A 227 5.36 -20.60 0.86
C GLY A 227 4.29 -19.95 1.74
N ILE A 228 4.17 -20.41 2.99
CA ILE A 228 3.21 -19.86 3.96
C ILE A 228 3.57 -18.40 4.30
N ALA A 229 4.84 -18.12 4.56
CA ALA A 229 5.28 -16.77 4.88
C ALA A 229 5.02 -15.79 3.75
N GLY A 230 5.28 -16.19 2.49
CA GLY A 230 4.99 -15.36 1.32
C GLY A 230 3.50 -15.03 1.18
N CYS A 231 2.63 -16.04 1.33
CA CYS A 231 1.19 -15.85 1.28
C CYS A 231 0.66 -14.97 2.42
N THR A 232 1.11 -15.22 3.66
CA THR A 232 0.72 -14.40 4.83
C THR A 232 1.21 -12.97 4.67
N ALA A 233 2.42 -12.76 4.13
CA ALA A 233 2.98 -11.44 3.88
C ALA A 233 2.14 -10.64 2.88
N LEU A 234 1.65 -11.27 1.80
CA LEU A 234 0.77 -10.64 0.82
C LEU A 234 -0.59 -10.25 1.42
N ILE A 235 -1.19 -11.15 2.21
CA ILE A 235 -2.45 -10.87 2.90
C ILE A 235 -2.26 -9.72 3.91
N PHE A 236 -1.20 -9.76 4.71
CA PHE A 236 -0.87 -8.70 5.67
C PHE A 236 -0.65 -7.36 4.98
N MET A 237 0.06 -7.36 3.85
CA MET A 237 0.30 -6.15 3.06
C MET A 237 -1.02 -5.53 2.57
N GLY A 238 -1.98 -6.35 2.11
CA GLY A 238 -3.31 -5.88 1.72
C GLY A 238 -4.04 -5.20 2.86
N PHE A 239 -4.17 -5.86 4.02
CA PHE A 239 -4.81 -5.25 5.20
C PHE A 239 -4.05 -4.03 5.74
N GLY A 240 -2.73 -4.08 5.71
CA GLY A 240 -1.88 -2.97 6.14
C GLY A 240 -2.04 -1.73 5.26
N LEU A 241 -2.08 -1.91 3.94
CA LEU A 241 -2.31 -0.82 2.99
C LEU A 241 -3.69 -0.19 3.21
N ARG A 242 -4.74 -1.01 3.34
CA ARG A 242 -6.08 -0.54 3.67
C ARG A 242 -6.11 0.33 4.92
N ASN A 243 -5.50 -0.14 6.01
CA ASN A 243 -5.45 0.63 7.25
C ASN A 243 -4.64 1.92 7.11
N SER A 244 -3.51 1.88 6.40
CA SER A 244 -2.69 3.08 6.16
C SER A 244 -3.45 4.15 5.40
N ILE A 245 -4.28 3.76 4.44
CA ILE A 245 -5.12 4.69 3.67
C ILE A 245 -6.30 5.17 4.52
N ALA A 246 -6.99 4.28 5.23
CA ALA A 246 -8.15 4.63 6.05
C ALA A 246 -7.83 5.59 7.21
N THR A 247 -6.61 5.55 7.73
CA THR A 247 -6.18 6.45 8.81
C THR A 247 -5.92 7.89 8.37
N ILE A 248 -5.80 8.16 7.06
CA ILE A 248 -5.52 9.50 6.54
C ILE A 248 -6.63 10.48 6.96
N VAL A 249 -7.88 10.13 6.66
CA VAL A 249 -9.04 11.02 6.93
C VAL A 249 -9.19 11.28 8.42
N SER A 250 -9.17 10.25 9.24
CA SER A 250 -9.37 10.39 10.69
C SER A 250 -8.25 11.20 11.35
N LYS A 251 -7.04 11.16 10.82
CA LYS A 251 -5.92 11.96 11.33
C LYS A 251 -5.94 13.37 10.80
N GLN A 252 -6.06 13.54 9.50
CA GLN A 252 -6.02 14.87 8.89
C GLN A 252 -7.16 15.75 9.36
N TYR A 253 -8.38 15.21 9.31
CA TYR A 253 -9.61 15.98 9.58
C TYR A 253 -10.21 15.73 10.97
N GLY A 254 -9.67 14.82 11.76
CA GLY A 254 -10.12 14.58 13.13
C GLY A 254 -9.09 14.94 14.20
N GLN A 255 -7.80 15.05 13.86
CA GLN A 255 -6.75 15.32 14.84
C GLN A 255 -5.86 16.52 14.50
N ILE A 256 -5.53 16.70 13.21
CA ILE A 256 -4.62 17.76 12.78
C ILE A 256 -5.38 19.06 12.54
N ARG A 257 -6.41 19.04 11.69
CA ARG A 257 -7.30 20.16 11.45
C ARG A 257 -8.47 20.10 12.41
N ARG A 258 -8.64 21.13 13.21
CA ARG A 258 -9.63 21.19 14.30
C ARG A 258 -10.52 22.41 14.16
N TYR A 259 -10.98 22.67 12.95
CA TYR A 259 -11.94 23.74 12.64
C TYR A 259 -13.04 23.18 11.75
N ASP A 260 -14.20 23.85 11.72
CA ASP A 260 -15.35 23.41 10.93
C ASP A 260 -15.39 24.06 9.56
N PHE A 261 -14.97 25.33 9.48
CA PHE A 261 -15.06 26.11 8.25
C PHE A 261 -13.73 26.81 7.94
N GLU A 262 -13.38 26.79 6.65
CA GLU A 262 -12.34 27.63 6.07
C GLU A 262 -13.02 28.67 5.18
N ILE A 263 -12.84 29.94 5.53
CA ILE A 263 -13.48 31.07 4.87
C ILE A 263 -12.43 31.84 4.09
N THR A 264 -12.68 32.07 2.80
CA THR A 264 -11.83 32.90 1.95
C THR A 264 -12.47 34.29 1.81
N LEU A 265 -11.70 35.33 2.03
CA LEU A 265 -12.13 36.72 1.87
C LEU A 265 -11.99 37.19 0.43
N LYS A 266 -12.87 38.10 -0.03
CA LYS A 266 -12.82 38.69 -1.39
C LYS A 266 -11.75 39.77 -1.51
N ASN A 267 -11.67 40.60 -0.49
CA ASN A 267 -10.83 41.80 -0.46
C ASN A 267 -10.10 41.90 0.86
N GLU A 268 -9.08 42.72 0.87
CA GLU A 268 -8.41 43.13 2.07
C GLU A 268 -9.39 43.86 3.00
N LEU A 269 -9.37 43.50 4.27
CA LEU A 269 -10.22 44.12 5.28
C LEU A 269 -9.42 45.13 6.10
N THR A 270 -9.98 46.32 6.28
CA THR A 270 -9.51 47.26 7.30
C THR A 270 -9.83 46.70 8.68
N GLU A 271 -9.19 47.24 9.74
CA GLU A 271 -9.48 46.85 11.11
C GLU A 271 -10.96 47.06 11.51
N GLU A 272 -11.59 48.09 10.96
CA GLU A 272 -13.03 48.33 11.13
C GLU A 272 -13.86 47.22 10.41
N GLY A 273 -13.46 46.83 9.19
CA GLY A 273 -14.07 45.74 8.44
C GLY A 273 -13.91 44.38 9.11
N LYS A 274 -12.76 44.12 9.74
CA LYS A 274 -12.57 42.90 10.56
C LYS A 274 -13.51 42.88 11.76
N GLN A 275 -13.65 44.04 12.46
CA GLN A 275 -14.58 44.13 13.59
C GLN A 275 -16.06 43.90 13.18
N GLU A 276 -16.46 44.44 12.04
CA GLU A 276 -17.81 44.21 11.51
C GLU A 276 -18.03 42.74 11.12
N LEU A 277 -17.04 42.14 10.47
CA LEU A 277 -17.11 40.71 10.09
C LEU A 277 -17.10 39.79 11.32
N ASN A 278 -16.31 40.13 12.36
CA ASN A 278 -16.32 39.37 13.62
C ASN A 278 -17.68 39.40 14.29
N LYS A 279 -18.31 40.57 14.39
CA LYS A 279 -19.68 40.69 14.91
C LYS A 279 -20.69 39.87 14.05
N TYR A 280 -20.49 39.87 12.74
CA TYR A 280 -21.34 39.07 11.84
C TYR A 280 -21.16 37.56 12.07
N ILE A 281 -19.91 37.11 12.25
CA ILE A 281 -19.62 35.71 12.58
C ILE A 281 -20.20 35.33 13.93
N GLU A 282 -20.00 36.14 14.96
CA GLU A 282 -20.53 35.93 16.31
C GLU A 282 -22.08 35.92 16.37
N ASN A 283 -22.73 36.62 15.46
CA ASN A 283 -24.19 36.67 15.35
C ASN A 283 -24.81 35.47 14.61
N ASN A 284 -24.03 34.44 14.28
CA ASN A 284 -24.55 33.22 13.67
C ASN A 284 -25.41 32.36 14.61
N GLY A 285 -25.48 32.71 15.90
CA GLY A 285 -26.26 32.00 16.93
C GLY A 285 -25.49 30.89 17.66
N HIS A 286 -24.21 30.67 17.33
CA HIS A 286 -23.36 29.65 17.91
C HIS A 286 -22.11 30.26 18.56
N ASN A 287 -21.56 29.58 19.55
CA ASN A 287 -20.30 30.00 20.16
C ASN A 287 -19.14 29.64 19.22
N SER A 288 -18.49 30.64 18.68
CA SER A 288 -17.51 30.51 17.60
C SER A 288 -16.13 30.99 18.04
N LYS A 289 -15.09 30.24 17.68
CA LYS A 289 -13.69 30.67 17.71
C LYS A 289 -13.20 30.84 16.29
N TYR A 290 -12.39 31.85 16.04
CA TYR A 290 -11.83 32.09 14.71
C TYR A 290 -10.42 32.65 14.79
N THR A 291 -9.64 32.44 13.74
CA THR A 291 -8.32 33.05 13.56
C THR A 291 -8.14 33.50 12.12
N TYR A 292 -7.53 34.66 11.95
CA TYR A 292 -7.17 35.19 10.64
C TYR A 292 -5.79 34.71 10.23
N LEU A 293 -5.62 34.48 8.93
CA LEU A 293 -4.34 34.07 8.37
C LEU A 293 -4.19 34.50 6.91
N ARG A 294 -2.97 34.56 6.45
CA ARG A 294 -2.63 34.72 5.03
C ARG A 294 -2.35 33.36 4.44
N GLN A 295 -3.07 32.97 3.37
CA GLN A 295 -2.80 31.76 2.60
C GLN A 295 -2.57 32.09 1.14
N GLN A 296 -1.50 31.53 0.57
CA GLN A 296 -1.22 31.63 -0.86
C GLN A 296 -0.51 30.36 -1.34
N THR A 297 -0.46 30.17 -2.65
CA THR A 297 0.15 29.00 -3.26
C THR A 297 1.39 29.42 -4.02
N ASN A 298 2.53 28.78 -3.74
CA ASN A 298 3.80 29.05 -4.41
C ASN A 298 4.53 27.74 -4.70
N ASP A 299 5.44 27.79 -5.66
CA ASP A 299 6.36 26.69 -5.91
C ASP A 299 7.59 26.81 -5.02
N VAL A 300 8.03 25.67 -4.50
CA VAL A 300 9.21 25.57 -3.64
C VAL A 300 10.17 24.56 -4.19
N THR A 301 11.44 24.91 -4.23
CA THR A 301 12.49 24.07 -4.76
C THR A 301 13.57 23.78 -3.72
N ALA A 302 14.07 22.56 -3.70
CA ALA A 302 15.29 22.19 -2.98
C ALA A 302 15.87 20.90 -3.60
N ASN A 303 17.19 20.79 -3.61
CA ASN A 303 17.91 19.61 -4.11
C ASN A 303 17.54 19.19 -5.54
N GLY A 304 17.06 20.11 -6.37
CA GLY A 304 16.65 19.85 -7.77
C GLY A 304 15.21 19.34 -7.94
N GLU A 305 14.47 19.21 -6.84
CA GLU A 305 13.05 18.86 -6.83
C GLU A 305 12.20 20.13 -6.63
N GLU A 306 11.01 20.16 -7.25
CA GLU A 306 10.07 21.27 -7.18
C GLU A 306 8.70 20.78 -6.74
N GLN A 307 8.05 21.50 -5.81
CA GLN A 307 6.73 21.15 -5.29
C GLN A 307 5.86 22.39 -5.12
N ASN A 308 4.59 22.26 -5.46
CA ASN A 308 3.60 23.30 -5.21
C ASN A 308 3.08 23.19 -3.78
N VAL A 309 3.05 24.29 -3.03
CA VAL A 309 2.75 24.30 -1.60
C VAL A 309 1.83 25.45 -1.21
N TYR A 310 1.05 25.25 -0.17
CA TYR A 310 0.32 26.30 0.52
C TYR A 310 1.24 26.96 1.56
N ILE A 311 1.45 28.26 1.43
CA ILE A 311 2.19 29.05 2.42
C ILE A 311 1.18 29.73 3.33
N ILE A 312 1.32 29.50 4.63
CA ILE A 312 0.47 30.02 5.68
C ILE A 312 1.28 31.02 6.53
N GLY A 313 0.96 32.30 6.38
CA GLY A 313 1.46 33.36 7.24
C GLY A 313 0.49 33.60 8.39
N VAL A 314 1.01 33.72 9.60
CA VAL A 314 0.19 33.94 10.81
C VAL A 314 0.78 35.05 11.70
N GLU A 315 -0.09 35.84 12.29
CA GLU A 315 0.31 36.86 13.25
C GLU A 315 0.49 36.28 14.66
N ASN A 316 -0.41 35.34 15.04
CA ASN A 316 -0.38 34.67 16.34
C ASN A 316 -0.36 33.15 16.18
N GLN A 317 0.83 32.54 16.37
CA GLN A 317 0.97 31.07 16.27
C GLN A 317 0.23 30.32 17.36
N ASP A 318 0.06 30.88 18.58
CA ASP A 318 -0.63 30.17 19.67
C ASP A 318 -2.14 30.06 19.36
N GLU A 319 -2.74 31.04 18.71
CA GLU A 319 -4.11 30.96 18.18
C GLU A 319 -4.22 29.91 17.07
N LEU A 320 -3.29 29.90 16.08
CA LEU A 320 -3.29 28.90 15.02
C LEU A 320 -3.24 27.48 15.58
N MET A 321 -2.50 27.25 16.67
CA MET A 321 -2.37 25.93 17.29
C MET A 321 -3.67 25.42 17.92
N ASP A 322 -4.68 26.26 18.12
CA ASP A 322 -6.03 25.83 18.51
C ASP A 322 -6.79 25.19 17.33
N PHE A 323 -6.47 25.59 16.10
CA PHE A 323 -7.12 25.12 14.87
C PHE A 323 -6.30 24.06 14.12
N VAL A 324 -4.98 24.08 14.26
CA VAL A 324 -4.07 23.15 13.58
C VAL A 324 -3.09 22.55 14.58
N THR A 325 -3.11 21.23 14.69
CA THR A 325 -2.16 20.51 15.56
C THR A 325 -0.79 20.46 14.90
N MET A 326 0.14 21.27 15.40
CA MET A 326 1.53 21.31 14.95
C MET A 326 2.39 20.43 15.83
N GLN A 327 2.72 19.22 15.39
CA GLN A 327 3.54 18.27 16.16
C GLN A 327 4.40 17.39 15.25
N ASP A 328 5.53 16.91 15.76
CA ASP A 328 6.27 15.84 15.09
C ASP A 328 5.48 14.51 15.18
N ARG A 329 5.41 13.78 14.07
CA ARG A 329 4.63 12.54 14.01
C ARG A 329 5.16 11.43 14.93
N LYS A 330 6.48 11.34 15.11
CA LYS A 330 7.14 10.25 15.85
C LYS A 330 7.21 10.54 17.34
N THR A 331 7.69 11.74 17.70
CA THR A 331 7.91 12.13 19.10
C THR A 331 6.63 12.66 19.75
N LYS A 332 5.66 13.14 18.93
CA LYS A 332 4.45 13.83 19.38
C LYS A 332 4.73 15.15 20.13
N GLU A 333 5.94 15.64 20.03
CA GLU A 333 6.32 16.94 20.57
C GLU A 333 5.73 18.07 19.72
N LYS A 334 5.24 19.12 20.37
CA LYS A 334 4.74 20.31 19.69
C LYS A 334 5.88 21.04 19.01
N VAL A 335 5.65 21.42 17.76
CA VAL A 335 6.59 22.20 16.94
C VAL A 335 6.05 23.64 16.88
N LYS A 336 6.88 24.61 17.24
CA LYS A 336 6.55 26.04 17.15
C LYS A 336 7.20 26.65 15.92
N ILE A 337 6.54 27.65 15.34
CA ILE A 337 7.11 28.51 14.31
C ILE A 337 8.19 29.36 14.96
N GLN A 338 9.39 29.38 14.40
CA GLN A 338 10.53 30.15 14.88
C GLN A 338 10.73 31.36 13.96
N ASN A 339 11.12 32.50 14.53
CA ASN A 339 11.30 33.73 13.76
C ASN A 339 12.45 33.67 12.74
N ASP A 340 13.34 32.67 12.83
CA ASP A 340 14.50 32.47 11.94
C ASP A 340 14.31 31.37 10.91
N GLY A 341 13.09 30.83 10.75
CA GLY A 341 12.83 29.77 9.81
C GLY A 341 11.35 29.40 9.67
N VAL A 342 11.11 28.45 8.76
CA VAL A 342 9.77 28.00 8.40
C VAL A 342 9.52 26.57 8.88
N VAL A 343 8.27 26.26 9.18
CA VAL A 343 7.83 24.88 9.52
C VAL A 343 7.19 24.26 8.30
N ILE A 344 7.69 23.09 7.89
CA ILE A 344 7.20 22.36 6.70
C ILE A 344 6.55 21.04 7.06
N THR A 345 5.70 20.51 6.17
CA THR A 345 5.06 19.22 6.37
C THR A 345 6.02 18.03 6.09
N GLU A 346 5.86 16.90 6.81
CA GLU A 346 6.74 15.72 6.69
C GLU A 346 6.84 15.18 5.26
N LYS A 347 5.74 15.20 4.50
CA LYS A 347 5.77 14.73 3.11
C LYS A 347 6.57 15.67 2.22
N LEU A 348 6.43 16.98 2.39
CA LEU A 348 7.21 17.99 1.67
C LEU A 348 8.70 17.84 1.95
N SER A 349 9.08 17.70 3.24
CA SER A 349 10.45 17.41 3.64
C SER A 349 11.07 16.22 2.90
N LYS A 350 10.30 15.14 2.72
CA LYS A 350 10.75 13.94 1.99
C LYS A 350 10.89 14.17 0.50
N LEU A 351 9.93 14.87 -0.12
CA LEU A 351 9.95 15.13 -1.56
C LEU A 351 11.11 16.05 -1.94
N LEU A 352 11.34 17.11 -1.17
CA LEU A 352 12.44 18.03 -1.38
C LEU A 352 13.78 17.52 -0.81
N ASN A 353 13.77 16.37 -0.11
CA ASN A 353 14.93 15.85 0.65
C ASN A 353 15.55 16.92 1.55
N ALA A 354 14.70 17.73 2.22
CA ALA A 354 15.08 18.83 3.08
C ALA A 354 14.81 18.47 4.55
N HIS A 355 15.80 18.70 5.42
CA HIS A 355 15.77 18.37 6.85
C HIS A 355 15.78 19.66 7.69
N ILE A 356 15.55 19.53 8.99
CA ILE A 356 15.67 20.66 9.90
C ILE A 356 17.09 21.23 9.82
N GLY A 357 17.20 22.52 9.54
CA GLY A 357 18.44 23.24 9.36
C GLY A 357 18.84 23.49 7.92
N ASP A 358 18.25 22.76 6.95
CA ASP A 358 18.51 22.96 5.53
C ASP A 358 17.76 24.20 5.01
N GLU A 359 18.22 24.72 3.86
CA GLU A 359 17.56 25.80 3.15
C GLU A 359 16.68 25.27 2.02
N ILE A 360 15.52 25.88 1.84
CA ILE A 360 14.61 25.69 0.72
C ILE A 360 14.37 27.02 0.03
N THR A 361 14.11 27.02 -1.27
CA THR A 361 13.90 28.21 -2.06
C THR A 361 12.42 28.36 -2.41
N ILE A 362 11.78 29.43 -1.94
CA ILE A 362 10.41 29.80 -2.30
C ILE A 362 10.45 30.66 -3.56
N LYS A 363 9.75 30.28 -4.60
CA LYS A 363 9.55 31.08 -5.80
C LYS A 363 8.41 32.06 -5.57
N ILE A 364 8.71 33.34 -5.64
CA ILE A 364 7.73 34.42 -5.44
C ILE A 364 7.03 34.72 -6.76
N ASP A 365 7.82 34.87 -7.82
CA ASP A 365 7.39 35.02 -9.22
C ASP A 365 8.44 34.39 -10.16
N ASP A 366 8.30 34.60 -11.47
CA ASP A 366 9.20 34.03 -12.48
C ASP A 366 10.66 34.54 -12.37
N GLU A 367 10.88 35.67 -11.73
CA GLU A 367 12.19 36.34 -11.61
C GLU A 367 12.73 36.35 -10.17
N LYS A 368 11.86 36.30 -9.16
CA LYS A 368 12.22 36.45 -7.75
C LYS A 368 12.03 35.13 -7.00
N SER A 369 13.03 34.83 -6.18
CA SER A 369 12.98 33.70 -5.24
C SER A 369 13.73 34.08 -3.95
N LYS A 370 13.37 33.48 -2.83
CA LYS A 370 13.98 33.68 -1.53
C LYS A 370 14.33 32.36 -0.86
N ASN A 371 15.51 32.28 -0.28
CA ASN A 371 15.91 31.10 0.51
C ASN A 371 15.44 31.28 1.95
N VAL A 372 14.84 30.23 2.51
CA VAL A 372 14.38 30.19 3.88
C VAL A 372 14.85 28.90 4.55
N LYS A 373 15.16 28.97 5.84
CA LYS A 373 15.65 27.84 6.61
C LYS A 373 14.49 27.02 7.16
N VAL A 374 14.57 25.69 7.10
CA VAL A 374 13.61 24.79 7.73
C VAL A 374 13.90 24.71 9.23
N SER A 375 13.00 25.25 10.05
CA SER A 375 13.10 25.24 11.51
C SER A 375 12.37 24.07 12.17
N GLY A 376 11.36 23.48 11.49
CA GLY A 376 10.59 22.38 12.02
C GLY A 376 9.89 21.56 10.94
N ILE A 377 9.55 20.32 11.29
CA ILE A 377 8.80 19.40 10.43
C ILE A 377 7.61 18.88 11.22
N ILE A 378 6.40 18.96 10.61
CA ILE A 378 5.15 18.56 11.27
C ILE A 378 4.43 17.43 10.56
N GLU A 379 3.64 16.69 11.34
CA GLU A 379 2.72 15.66 10.86
C GLU A 379 1.61 16.30 10.02
N ASN A 380 1.49 15.87 8.75
CA ASN A 380 0.39 16.24 7.87
C ASN A 380 0.21 15.15 6.80
N TYR A 381 -1.03 14.89 6.38
CA TYR A 381 -1.33 13.76 5.48
C TYR A 381 -1.83 14.18 4.10
N VAL A 382 -2.36 15.39 3.97
CA VAL A 382 -2.98 15.86 2.72
C VAL A 382 -2.43 17.24 2.38
N TYR A 383 -1.96 17.40 1.16
CA TYR A 383 -1.29 18.58 0.64
C TYR A 383 0.01 18.95 1.38
N HIS A 384 0.70 19.95 0.86
CA HIS A 384 1.94 20.46 1.40
C HIS A 384 1.73 21.86 1.96
N TYR A 385 2.21 22.08 3.19
CA TYR A 385 2.09 23.36 3.85
C TYR A 385 3.45 23.83 4.37
N ILE A 386 3.65 25.14 4.28
CA ILE A 386 4.73 25.87 4.92
C ILE A 386 4.10 26.90 5.83
N TYR A 387 4.47 26.87 7.10
CA TYR A 387 3.99 27.81 8.11
C TYR A 387 5.11 28.76 8.50
N MET A 388 4.81 30.06 8.54
CA MET A 388 5.74 31.12 8.94
C MET A 388 5.01 32.18 9.71
N ASP A 389 5.75 32.94 10.53
CA ASP A 389 5.22 34.11 11.20
C ASP A 389 5.11 35.31 10.24
N LYS A 390 4.41 36.37 10.69
CA LYS A 390 4.21 37.60 9.93
C LYS A 390 5.53 38.24 9.50
N ALA A 391 6.52 38.32 10.39
CA ALA A 391 7.79 38.95 10.09
C ALA A 391 8.57 38.21 8.99
N MET A 392 8.58 36.86 9.04
CA MET A 392 9.19 36.02 8.01
C MET A 392 8.43 36.14 6.68
N TYR A 393 7.07 36.19 6.73
CA TYR A 393 6.26 36.34 5.53
C TYR A 393 6.61 37.68 4.82
N GLU A 394 6.62 38.80 5.56
CA GLU A 394 6.95 40.12 5.03
C GLU A 394 8.38 40.20 4.50
N ASP A 395 9.35 39.52 5.15
CA ASP A 395 10.72 39.44 4.65
C ASP A 395 10.81 38.62 3.36
N VAL A 396 10.06 37.51 3.25
CA VAL A 396 10.11 36.63 2.07
C VAL A 396 9.47 37.29 0.86
N PHE A 397 8.29 37.90 1.02
CA PHE A 397 7.49 38.40 -0.10
C PHE A 397 7.72 39.88 -0.40
N ASP A 398 8.44 40.59 0.47
CA ASP A 398 8.67 42.05 0.37
C ASP A 398 7.34 42.84 0.27
N GLU A 399 6.30 42.35 0.97
CA GLU A 399 4.98 42.96 1.04
C GLU A 399 4.39 42.85 2.45
N GLU A 400 3.47 43.74 2.82
CA GLU A 400 2.74 43.64 4.08
C GLU A 400 1.85 42.41 4.10
N MET A 401 1.85 41.63 5.19
CA MET A 401 1.00 40.45 5.32
C MET A 401 -0.45 40.87 5.56
N ILE A 402 -1.30 40.67 4.59
CA ILE A 402 -2.74 40.93 4.64
C ILE A 402 -3.51 39.63 4.68
N ASP A 403 -4.34 39.49 5.70
CA ASP A 403 -5.15 38.28 5.89
C ASP A 403 -6.19 38.11 4.77
N ASN A 404 -6.31 36.91 4.26
CA ASN A 404 -7.28 36.56 3.22
C ASN A 404 -8.08 35.28 3.52
N HIS A 405 -7.79 34.61 4.65
CA HIS A 405 -8.50 33.43 5.11
C HIS A 405 -8.82 33.53 6.60
N ILE A 406 -9.88 32.81 7.00
CA ILE A 406 -10.29 32.65 8.39
C ILE A 406 -10.54 31.16 8.63
N TYR A 407 -9.95 30.60 9.68
CA TYR A 407 -10.38 29.32 10.23
C TYR A 407 -11.41 29.60 11.33
N LEU A 408 -12.56 28.91 11.22
CA LEU A 408 -13.69 29.07 12.15
C LEU A 408 -14.05 27.71 12.74
N ASP A 409 -14.08 27.63 14.05
CA ASP A 409 -14.48 26.48 14.85
C ASP A 409 -15.70 26.82 15.68
N ILE A 410 -16.67 25.93 15.77
CA ILE A 410 -17.89 26.10 16.54
C ILE A 410 -17.86 25.09 17.68
N ASP A 411 -17.96 25.59 18.91
CA ASP A 411 -17.79 24.81 20.16
C ASP A 411 -18.90 23.74 20.38
N GLU A 412 -19.68 23.43 19.35
CA GLU A 412 -20.80 22.48 19.39
C GLU A 412 -20.66 21.45 18.27
N ALA A 413 -21.08 20.22 18.53
CA ALA A 413 -21.13 19.20 17.48
C ALA A 413 -22.20 19.55 16.46
N LEU A 414 -21.80 19.92 15.26
CA LEU A 414 -22.68 20.30 14.18
C LEU A 414 -23.20 19.06 13.41
N ASP A 415 -24.50 19.09 13.08
CA ASP A 415 -25.01 18.20 12.05
C ASP A 415 -24.87 18.83 10.65
N LYS A 416 -24.97 18.01 9.61
CA LYS A 416 -24.79 18.46 8.23
C LYS A 416 -25.73 19.58 7.80
N GLN A 417 -26.95 19.58 8.32
CA GLN A 417 -27.95 20.59 7.98
C GLN A 417 -27.57 21.95 8.59
N THR A 418 -27.17 21.94 9.84
CA THR A 418 -26.70 23.14 10.57
C THR A 418 -25.43 23.69 9.93
N GLU A 419 -24.46 22.84 9.58
CA GLU A 419 -23.26 23.29 8.83
C GLU A 419 -23.61 23.96 7.49
N GLU A 420 -24.61 23.41 6.77
CA GLU A 420 -25.05 23.99 5.51
C GLU A 420 -25.79 25.34 5.72
N GLU A 421 -26.57 25.46 6.76
CA GLU A 421 -27.26 26.69 7.12
C GLU A 421 -26.27 27.79 7.53
N ILE A 422 -25.28 27.47 8.34
CA ILE A 422 -24.19 28.37 8.73
C ILE A 422 -23.38 28.80 7.50
N SER A 423 -23.00 27.86 6.64
CA SER A 423 -22.27 28.16 5.39
C SER A 423 -23.06 29.12 4.51
N LYS A 424 -24.37 28.90 4.34
CA LYS A 424 -25.25 29.78 3.59
C LYS A 424 -25.41 31.16 4.25
N TYR A 425 -25.42 31.22 5.58
CA TYR A 425 -25.46 32.45 6.32
C TYR A 425 -24.18 33.25 6.10
N LEU A 426 -23.01 32.65 6.26
CA LEU A 426 -21.71 33.29 6.07
C LEU A 426 -21.55 33.81 4.63
N LEU A 427 -21.94 33.06 3.62
CA LEU A 427 -21.87 33.46 2.20
C LEU A 427 -22.75 34.67 1.83
N LYS A 428 -23.67 35.12 2.70
CA LYS A 428 -24.45 36.35 2.45
C LYS A 428 -23.64 37.61 2.72
N ASN A 429 -22.52 37.50 3.45
CA ASN A 429 -21.66 38.64 3.72
C ASN A 429 -20.85 39.03 2.45
N GLU A 430 -20.83 40.32 2.12
CA GLU A 430 -20.20 40.81 0.89
C GLU A 430 -18.68 40.61 0.87
N ASN A 431 -18.05 40.51 2.01
CA ASN A 431 -16.60 40.32 2.17
C ASN A 431 -16.16 38.87 2.02
N ILE A 432 -17.08 37.90 2.04
CA ILE A 432 -16.76 36.48 1.95
C ILE A 432 -16.88 36.00 0.52
N ALA A 433 -15.79 35.43 -0.03
CA ALA A 433 -15.73 34.84 -1.35
C ALA A 433 -16.21 33.39 -1.36
N GLN A 434 -15.75 32.63 -0.36
CA GLN A 434 -15.98 31.18 -0.28
C GLN A 434 -16.04 30.72 1.17
N VAL A 435 -16.84 29.71 1.44
CA VAL A 435 -16.90 28.99 2.70
C VAL A 435 -16.75 27.49 2.40
N LEU A 436 -15.66 26.90 2.85
CA LEU A 436 -15.40 25.47 2.73
C LEU A 436 -15.69 24.79 4.06
N ARG A 437 -16.52 23.77 4.06
CA ARG A 437 -16.81 22.92 5.22
C ARG A 437 -15.78 21.81 5.31
N LEU A 438 -15.09 21.69 6.44
CA LEU A 438 -14.09 20.65 6.64
C LEU A 438 -14.71 19.23 6.56
N SER A 439 -15.93 19.09 7.07
CA SER A 439 -16.72 17.85 6.96
C SER A 439 -16.92 17.41 5.51
N SER A 440 -17.23 18.35 4.61
CA SER A 440 -17.44 18.10 3.18
C SER A 440 -16.14 17.64 2.49
N ILE A 441 -15.01 18.28 2.82
CA ILE A 441 -13.69 17.87 2.33
C ILE A 441 -13.35 16.48 2.85
N SER A 442 -13.54 16.23 4.14
CA SER A 442 -13.33 14.93 4.79
C SER A 442 -14.17 13.82 4.14
N GLU A 443 -15.44 14.09 3.83
CA GLU A 443 -16.31 13.15 3.13
C GLU A 443 -15.82 12.85 1.72
N SER A 444 -15.44 13.86 0.96
CA SER A 444 -14.89 13.69 -0.39
C SER A 444 -13.64 12.81 -0.37
N PHE A 445 -12.72 13.04 0.56
CA PHE A 445 -11.55 12.17 0.77
C PHE A 445 -11.93 10.76 1.25
N SER A 446 -12.93 10.64 2.11
CA SER A 446 -13.43 9.33 2.56
C SER A 446 -14.00 8.51 1.41
N ASP A 447 -14.74 9.13 0.51
CA ASP A 447 -15.31 8.46 -0.67
C ASP A 447 -14.21 8.06 -1.68
N MET A 448 -13.21 8.90 -1.86
CA MET A 448 -12.01 8.56 -2.62
C MET A 448 -11.31 7.32 -2.03
N ILE A 449 -11.14 7.27 -0.71
CA ILE A 449 -10.52 6.14 -0.01
C ILE A 449 -11.34 4.86 -0.15
N LYS A 450 -12.67 4.95 -0.08
CA LYS A 450 -13.55 3.78 -0.29
C LYS A 450 -13.37 3.15 -1.68
N SER A 451 -13.06 3.95 -2.69
CA SER A 451 -12.76 3.41 -4.03
C SER A 451 -11.48 2.56 -4.03
N LEU A 452 -10.45 3.01 -3.31
CA LEU A 452 -9.21 2.26 -3.15
C LEU A 452 -9.40 0.98 -2.32
N ASP A 453 -10.33 0.96 -1.37
CA ASP A 453 -10.69 -0.24 -0.61
C ASP A 453 -11.08 -1.41 -1.54
N THR A 454 -11.79 -1.14 -2.62
CA THR A 454 -12.19 -2.15 -3.61
C THR A 454 -10.96 -2.80 -4.25
N VAL A 455 -9.97 -2.00 -4.65
CA VAL A 455 -8.71 -2.51 -5.22
C VAL A 455 -7.97 -3.40 -4.22
N VAL A 456 -7.90 -2.95 -2.96
CA VAL A 456 -7.23 -3.71 -1.89
C VAL A 456 -7.96 -5.03 -1.58
N ILE A 457 -9.29 -5.05 -1.57
CA ILE A 457 -10.09 -6.27 -1.38
C ILE A 457 -9.78 -7.29 -2.48
N VAL A 458 -9.67 -6.84 -3.74
CA VAL A 458 -9.27 -7.72 -4.85
C VAL A 458 -7.88 -8.29 -4.62
N LEU A 459 -6.92 -7.47 -4.19
CA LEU A 459 -5.56 -7.93 -3.89
C LEU A 459 -5.54 -8.97 -2.76
N ILE A 460 -6.28 -8.73 -1.67
CA ILE A 460 -6.42 -9.68 -0.55
C ILE A 460 -7.06 -11.00 -1.04
N THR A 461 -8.07 -10.91 -1.89
CA THR A 461 -8.74 -12.08 -2.46
C THR A 461 -7.78 -12.90 -3.33
N CYS A 462 -7.02 -12.25 -4.22
CA CYS A 462 -6.00 -12.91 -5.04
C CYS A 462 -4.90 -13.55 -4.18
N ALA A 463 -4.41 -12.85 -3.16
CA ALA A 463 -3.44 -13.38 -2.21
C ALA A 463 -4.00 -14.58 -1.42
N GLY A 464 -5.27 -14.51 -1.02
CA GLY A 464 -5.98 -15.59 -0.34
C GLY A 464 -6.14 -16.83 -1.22
N MET A 465 -6.54 -16.68 -2.49
CA MET A 465 -6.60 -17.77 -3.44
C MET A 465 -5.24 -18.42 -3.67
N LEU A 466 -4.19 -17.60 -3.81
CA LEU A 466 -2.83 -18.11 -3.92
C LEU A 466 -2.42 -18.88 -2.67
N ALA A 467 -2.70 -18.36 -1.47
CA ALA A 467 -2.43 -19.03 -0.20
C ALA A 467 -3.11 -20.39 -0.13
N PHE A 468 -4.38 -20.46 -0.53
CA PHE A 468 -5.14 -21.71 -0.58
C PHE A 468 -4.47 -22.75 -1.50
N VAL A 469 -4.11 -22.36 -2.72
CA VAL A 469 -3.46 -23.27 -3.70
C VAL A 469 -2.09 -23.73 -3.19
N VAL A 470 -1.28 -22.81 -2.64
CA VAL A 470 0.04 -23.13 -2.09
C VAL A 470 -0.06 -24.12 -0.94
N LEU A 471 -0.92 -23.83 0.05
CA LEU A 471 -1.12 -24.70 1.20
C LEU A 471 -1.67 -26.07 0.79
N TYR A 472 -2.62 -26.11 -0.14
CA TYR A 472 -3.16 -27.36 -0.68
C TYR A 472 -2.05 -28.21 -1.32
N ASN A 473 -1.24 -27.61 -2.18
CA ASN A 473 -0.15 -28.32 -2.86
C ASN A 473 0.90 -28.84 -1.87
N LEU A 474 1.32 -28.02 -0.91
CA LEU A 474 2.30 -28.41 0.11
C LEU A 474 1.78 -29.54 1.00
N ASN A 475 0.52 -29.51 1.40
CA ASN A 475 -0.10 -30.56 2.20
C ASN A 475 -0.28 -31.87 1.41
N SER A 476 -0.69 -31.76 0.14
CA SER A 476 -0.79 -32.91 -0.75
C SER A 476 0.55 -33.62 -0.89
N ILE A 477 1.62 -32.86 -1.10
CA ILE A 477 2.99 -33.39 -1.18
C ILE A 477 3.41 -34.07 0.14
N ASN A 478 3.10 -33.45 1.26
CA ASN A 478 3.43 -34.01 2.59
C ASN A 478 2.80 -35.39 2.80
N ILE A 479 1.54 -35.54 2.40
CA ILE A 479 0.82 -36.82 2.52
C ILE A 479 1.41 -37.88 1.58
N GLU A 480 1.66 -37.54 0.31
CA GLU A 480 2.18 -38.47 -0.69
C GLU A 480 3.61 -38.96 -0.34
N GLU A 481 4.51 -38.05 0.06
CA GLU A 481 5.87 -38.45 0.48
C GLU A 481 5.88 -39.42 1.66
N ARG A 482 4.85 -39.40 2.49
CA ARG A 482 4.74 -40.21 3.71
C ARG A 482 3.72 -41.33 3.59
N LYS A 483 3.16 -41.56 2.41
CA LYS A 483 2.09 -42.53 2.16
C LYS A 483 2.41 -43.94 2.71
N ARG A 484 3.66 -44.43 2.54
CA ARG A 484 4.12 -45.70 3.08
C ARG A 484 4.20 -45.69 4.61
N GLU A 485 4.77 -44.64 5.19
CA GLU A 485 4.86 -44.43 6.66
C GLU A 485 3.44 -44.44 7.26
N LEU A 486 2.52 -43.68 6.63
CA LEU A 486 1.13 -43.56 7.07
C LEU A 486 0.36 -44.91 6.90
N ALA A 487 0.62 -45.66 5.84
CA ALA A 487 0.06 -47.00 5.64
C ALA A 487 0.56 -47.97 6.70
N THR A 488 1.86 -47.92 7.07
CA THR A 488 2.41 -48.75 8.15
C THR A 488 1.77 -48.42 9.49
N ILE A 489 1.61 -47.12 9.82
CA ILE A 489 0.97 -46.66 11.07
C ILE A 489 -0.49 -47.17 11.11
N LYS A 490 -1.19 -47.13 9.98
CA LYS A 490 -2.57 -47.60 9.86
C LYS A 490 -2.67 -49.13 10.04
N LEU A 491 -1.69 -49.90 9.55
CA LEU A 491 -1.57 -51.34 9.80
C LEU A 491 -1.30 -51.69 11.27
N LEU A 492 -0.61 -50.82 11.99
CA LEU A 492 -0.37 -50.99 13.44
C LEU A 492 -1.63 -50.71 14.28
N GLY A 493 -2.80 -50.48 13.63
CA GLY A 493 -4.09 -50.34 14.31
C GLY A 493 -4.52 -48.93 14.66
N PHE A 494 -3.81 -47.90 14.15
CA PHE A 494 -4.22 -46.49 14.38
C PHE A 494 -5.49 -46.16 13.61
N TYR A 495 -6.44 -45.50 14.25
CA TYR A 495 -7.66 -45.02 13.64
C TYR A 495 -7.40 -43.82 12.69
N ASN A 496 -8.31 -43.65 11.72
CA ASN A 496 -8.18 -42.57 10.73
C ASN A 496 -8.05 -41.17 11.37
N ASN A 497 -8.71 -40.90 12.48
CA ASN A 497 -8.62 -39.62 13.19
C ASN A 497 -7.27 -39.42 13.88
N GLU A 498 -6.67 -40.49 14.39
CA GLU A 498 -5.34 -40.45 15.00
C GLU A 498 -4.25 -40.18 13.97
N LEU A 499 -4.41 -40.84 12.79
CA LEU A 499 -3.53 -40.64 11.65
C LEU A 499 -3.63 -39.20 11.12
N SER A 500 -4.84 -38.67 11.02
CA SER A 500 -5.08 -37.27 10.61
C SER A 500 -4.46 -36.29 11.59
N ASN A 501 -4.67 -36.48 12.89
CA ASN A 501 -4.08 -35.65 13.93
C ASN A 501 -2.55 -35.69 13.91
N TYR A 502 -1.95 -36.82 13.58
CA TYR A 502 -0.50 -36.97 13.47
C TYR A 502 0.07 -36.10 12.32
N VAL A 503 -0.57 -36.12 11.15
CA VAL A 503 -0.14 -35.30 9.99
C VAL A 503 -0.45 -33.82 10.21
N PHE A 504 -1.67 -33.49 10.66
CA PHE A 504 -2.11 -32.10 10.76
C PHE A 504 -1.42 -31.33 11.86
N ARG A 505 -0.96 -31.96 12.92
CA ARG A 505 -0.17 -31.32 13.97
C ARG A 505 1.11 -30.68 13.42
N GLU A 506 1.78 -31.38 12.51
CA GLU A 506 2.95 -30.85 11.80
C GLU A 506 2.58 -29.63 10.97
N ASN A 507 1.49 -29.71 10.17
CA ASN A 507 1.03 -28.62 9.32
C ASN A 507 0.63 -27.37 10.12
N VAL A 508 -0.05 -27.55 11.25
CA VAL A 508 -0.44 -26.44 12.14
C VAL A 508 0.80 -25.73 12.69
N ILE A 509 1.79 -26.47 13.18
CA ILE A 509 3.04 -25.87 13.68
C ILE A 509 3.75 -25.08 12.57
N LEU A 510 3.86 -25.67 11.37
CA LEU A 510 4.47 -24.99 10.23
C LEU A 510 3.69 -23.74 9.79
N THR A 511 2.35 -23.81 9.87
CA THR A 511 1.50 -22.65 9.56
C THR A 511 1.68 -21.52 10.57
N ILE A 512 1.77 -21.83 11.86
CA ILE A 512 2.00 -20.82 12.90
C ILE A 512 3.36 -20.16 12.69
N ILE A 513 4.43 -20.96 12.54
CA ILE A 513 5.79 -20.42 12.37
C ILE A 513 5.89 -19.65 11.04
N GLY A 514 5.37 -20.22 9.95
CA GLY A 514 5.35 -19.58 8.63
C GLY A 514 4.52 -18.30 8.62
N GLY A 515 3.37 -18.30 9.31
CA GLY A 515 2.53 -17.12 9.49
C GLY A 515 3.24 -16.00 10.24
N LEU A 516 3.89 -16.30 11.36
CA LEU A 516 4.69 -15.32 12.12
C LEU A 516 5.85 -14.74 11.29
N LEU A 517 6.58 -15.58 10.56
CA LEU A 517 7.61 -15.14 9.62
C LEU A 517 7.00 -14.29 8.49
N GLY A 518 5.80 -14.66 8.03
CA GLY A 518 5.05 -13.93 7.02
C GLY A 518 4.62 -12.55 7.49
N LEU A 519 4.22 -12.38 8.73
CA LEU A 519 3.93 -11.05 9.31
C LEU A 519 5.17 -10.15 9.31
N VAL A 520 6.34 -10.69 9.67
CA VAL A 520 7.60 -9.93 9.64
C VAL A 520 7.96 -9.54 8.20
N LEU A 521 7.90 -10.49 7.27
CA LEU A 521 8.15 -10.22 5.84
C LEU A 521 7.13 -9.21 5.29
N GLY A 522 5.87 -9.34 5.67
CA GLY A 522 4.79 -8.45 5.28
C GLY A 522 5.00 -7.00 5.75
N LEU A 523 5.60 -6.79 6.92
CA LEU A 523 6.00 -5.46 7.39
C LEU A 523 7.00 -4.78 6.45
N TYR A 524 8.01 -5.51 6.00
CA TYR A 524 8.99 -4.97 5.04
C TYR A 524 8.32 -4.65 3.69
N LEU A 525 7.47 -5.55 3.21
CA LEU A 525 6.72 -5.36 1.96
C LEU A 525 5.75 -4.17 2.06
N LEU A 526 5.02 -4.05 3.16
CA LEU A 526 4.12 -2.93 3.39
C LEU A 526 4.88 -1.61 3.40
N THR A 527 6.00 -1.54 4.13
CA THR A 527 6.84 -0.32 4.18
C THR A 527 7.35 0.05 2.79
N PHE A 528 7.80 -0.94 2.02
CA PHE A 528 8.27 -0.73 0.65
C PHE A 528 7.14 -0.21 -0.27
N ILE A 529 5.95 -0.83 -0.21
CA ILE A 529 4.81 -0.40 -1.03
C ILE A 529 4.35 1.01 -0.64
N ILE A 530 4.21 1.28 0.66
CA ILE A 530 3.83 2.62 1.13
C ILE A 530 4.82 3.67 0.60
N SER A 531 6.13 3.41 0.66
CA SER A 531 7.11 4.38 0.17
C SER A 531 7.13 4.57 -1.35
N THR A 532 6.63 3.57 -2.10
CA THR A 532 6.72 3.58 -3.57
C THR A 532 5.40 3.95 -4.26
N ALA A 533 4.26 3.60 -3.63
CA ALA A 533 2.92 3.82 -4.18
C ALA A 533 2.21 5.07 -3.61
N GLU A 534 2.86 5.76 -2.68
CA GLU A 534 2.33 6.97 -2.06
C GLU A 534 2.31 8.12 -3.09
N MET A 535 1.16 8.77 -3.25
CA MET A 535 0.98 9.94 -4.12
C MET A 535 1.78 11.13 -3.58
N ASP A 536 2.17 12.06 -4.45
CA ASP A 536 2.96 13.21 -4.02
C ASP A 536 2.17 14.09 -3.04
N ILE A 537 0.91 14.36 -3.33
CA ILE A 537 0.03 15.23 -2.51
C ILE A 537 -0.53 14.56 -1.24
N VAL A 538 -0.34 13.24 -1.06
CA VAL A 538 -0.91 12.48 0.08
C VAL A 538 0.15 11.63 0.74
N MET A 539 0.25 11.72 2.06
CA MET A 539 1.08 10.83 2.88
C MET A 539 0.20 9.70 3.45
N PHE A 540 0.57 8.46 3.21
CA PHE A 540 -0.14 7.32 3.80
C PHE A 540 0.16 7.19 5.30
N GLY A 541 -0.82 6.74 6.08
CA GLY A 541 -0.65 6.49 7.50
C GLY A 541 0.48 5.48 7.77
N ARG A 542 1.41 5.84 8.66
CA ARG A 542 2.55 5.01 9.04
C ARG A 542 2.26 4.11 10.24
N GLU A 543 1.05 4.19 10.78
CA GLU A 543 0.65 3.39 11.92
C GLU A 543 0.37 1.95 11.53
N ARG A 544 0.80 1.07 12.40
CA ARG A 544 0.66 -0.38 12.22
C ARG A 544 -0.51 -0.86 13.06
N ALA A 545 -1.71 -0.84 12.50
CA ALA A 545 -2.90 -1.28 13.22
C ALA A 545 -2.79 -2.78 13.58
N PHE A 546 -3.02 -3.09 14.84
CA PHE A 546 -3.04 -4.47 15.33
C PHE A 546 -4.03 -5.36 14.57
N SER A 547 -5.14 -4.77 14.10
CA SER A 547 -6.15 -5.45 13.28
C SER A 547 -5.57 -6.10 12.03
N SER A 548 -4.61 -5.47 11.33
CA SER A 548 -3.97 -6.06 10.15
C SER A 548 -3.20 -7.34 10.46
N TYR A 549 -2.48 -7.38 11.59
CA TYR A 549 -1.78 -8.57 12.05
C TYR A 549 -2.77 -9.69 12.37
N PHE A 550 -3.80 -9.34 13.11
CA PHE A 550 -4.83 -10.29 13.55
C PHE A 550 -5.57 -10.90 12.36
N PHE A 551 -6.08 -10.07 11.44
CA PHE A 551 -6.83 -10.58 10.28
C PHE A 551 -5.97 -11.40 9.32
N ALA A 552 -4.74 -10.95 9.03
CA ALA A 552 -3.84 -11.69 8.14
C ALA A 552 -3.45 -13.05 8.73
N PHE A 553 -3.11 -13.10 10.00
CA PHE A 553 -2.74 -14.33 10.67
C PHE A 553 -3.94 -15.28 10.79
N THR A 554 -5.08 -14.77 11.22
CA THR A 554 -6.32 -15.56 11.36
C THR A 554 -6.78 -16.12 10.02
N LEU A 555 -6.75 -15.32 8.95
CA LEU A 555 -7.14 -15.79 7.62
C LEU A 555 -6.20 -16.90 7.11
N THR A 556 -4.89 -16.78 7.37
CA THR A 556 -3.92 -17.85 7.06
C THR A 556 -4.23 -19.13 7.82
N LEU A 557 -4.58 -19.04 9.12
CA LEU A 557 -4.99 -20.21 9.92
C LEU A 557 -6.30 -20.83 9.43
N VAL A 558 -7.26 -20.00 9.02
CA VAL A 558 -8.54 -20.47 8.45
C VAL A 558 -8.29 -21.26 7.16
N PHE A 559 -7.45 -20.73 6.25
CA PHE A 559 -7.08 -21.49 5.03
C PHE A 559 -6.38 -22.81 5.36
N ALA A 560 -5.44 -22.81 6.30
CA ALA A 560 -4.77 -24.03 6.72
C ALA A 560 -5.77 -25.06 7.31
N PHE A 561 -6.73 -24.60 8.11
CA PHE A 561 -7.77 -25.43 8.68
C PHE A 561 -8.68 -26.02 7.59
N LEU A 562 -9.17 -25.20 6.66
CA LEU A 562 -10.00 -25.66 5.53
C LEU A 562 -9.28 -26.71 4.68
N ILE A 563 -8.00 -26.49 4.41
CA ILE A 563 -7.20 -27.44 3.63
C ILE A 563 -6.98 -28.74 4.41
N ASN A 564 -6.74 -28.68 5.71
CA ASN A 564 -6.64 -29.88 6.54
C ASN A 564 -7.93 -30.70 6.52
N LEU A 565 -9.11 -30.04 6.50
CA LEU A 565 -10.39 -30.72 6.35
C LEU A 565 -10.51 -31.44 4.97
N ILE A 566 -10.08 -30.78 3.89
CA ILE A 566 -10.07 -31.38 2.55
C ILE A 566 -9.10 -32.56 2.51
N MET A 567 -7.90 -32.39 3.03
CA MET A 567 -6.86 -33.42 3.04
C MET A 567 -7.22 -34.62 3.92
N ASN A 568 -8.07 -34.46 4.93
CA ASN A 568 -8.58 -35.58 5.74
C ASN A 568 -9.32 -36.63 4.87
N LYS A 569 -10.04 -36.17 3.82
CA LYS A 569 -10.70 -37.08 2.88
C LYS A 569 -9.67 -37.88 2.07
N GLU A 570 -8.56 -37.27 1.68
CA GLU A 570 -7.49 -37.96 0.93
C GLU A 570 -6.73 -38.94 1.82
N LEU A 571 -6.46 -38.62 3.08
CA LEU A 571 -5.84 -39.52 4.05
C LEU A 571 -6.67 -40.81 4.27
N ARG A 572 -7.99 -40.70 4.29
CA ARG A 572 -8.88 -41.85 4.46
C ARG A 572 -8.83 -42.83 3.27
N LYS A 573 -8.53 -42.35 2.07
CA LYS A 573 -8.44 -43.15 0.84
C LYS A 573 -7.14 -43.97 0.71
N ILE A 574 -6.16 -43.78 1.61
CA ILE A 574 -4.90 -44.52 1.57
C ILE A 574 -5.17 -46.03 1.70
N ASN A 575 -4.91 -46.76 0.62
CA ASN A 575 -5.00 -48.22 0.60
C ASN A 575 -3.72 -48.84 1.16
N MET A 576 -3.84 -49.55 2.28
CA MET A 576 -2.70 -50.13 3.02
C MET A 576 -1.96 -51.18 2.17
N ILE A 577 -2.72 -52.07 1.47
CA ILE A 577 -2.15 -53.20 0.72
C ILE A 577 -1.36 -52.69 -0.49
N GLU A 578 -1.94 -51.77 -1.26
CA GLU A 578 -1.34 -51.25 -2.47
C GLU A 578 -0.10 -50.37 -2.17
N SER A 579 -0.15 -49.61 -1.07
CA SER A 579 0.97 -48.75 -0.64
C SER A 579 2.20 -49.55 -0.18
N LEU A 580 2.05 -50.81 0.19
CA LEU A 580 3.13 -51.69 0.64
C LEU A 580 3.59 -52.65 -0.47
N LYS A 581 2.67 -53.09 -1.38
CA LYS A 581 2.99 -53.95 -2.52
C LYS A 581 3.87 -53.34 -3.60
N SER A 582 3.99 -52.04 -3.67
CA SER A 582 4.74 -51.32 -4.72
C SER A 582 6.27 -51.43 -4.61
N VAL A 583 6.80 -52.51 -4.03
CA VAL A 583 8.25 -52.78 -3.86
C VAL A 583 8.69 -54.08 -4.58
N GLU A 584 7.77 -54.85 -5.22
CA GLU A 584 8.18 -55.96 -6.06
C GLU A 584 8.26 -55.60 -7.54
#